data_3470ab3dc9a8bf42c2f8841810980df1
#
_entry.id   3470ab3dc9a8bf42c2f8841810980df1
#
_cell.length_a   1.000
_cell.length_b   1.000
_cell.length_c   1.000
_cell.angle_alpha   90.00
_cell.angle_beta   90.00
_cell.angle_gamma   90.00
#
_symmetry.space_group_name_H-M   'P 1'
#
loop_
_entity.id
_entity.type
_entity.pdbx_description
1 polymer ?
#
loop_
_entity_poly.entity_id
_entity_poly.type
_entity_poly.pdbx_seq_one_letter_code
_entity_poly.pdbx_strand_id
1 'polypeptide(L)'
;KEAEDAGVQLCLPQIQYPGYGFQYLCNIADTGFLSSLDGRQWRKDYLSGKANVSDTEGMMDSMEYIQKWKDLGMLDGSNSDPIDDAVTKDDFIKGNTLFMLGSQNGITDSDATTDEFGLMPYLSEDGSQNVYILSVGRYYGLNKKLEDDSQKLEDALKVMEVLSTVEGTSSLYPEASLKASLLPFKDAKADDTYYGDIADAINAGNTAPLIYSGWENTLVTTGTKMLEYMQDKATIEDVVKQLEDDQESVVNNKPEVITTTTEVISQENCAKLVGRCFAEATDSDLALVSLGTWISGNGLNQNNDCVSMKMYAGDITVDDLSAMIPTGWTRTIQTVSLTGKQIKDLHKEGYDAVGTGNNYPYVLVSPAELED
;
A
#
# COMPACT_ATOMS: atom_id res chain seq x y z
N LYS A 1 -8.71 1.25 -32.19
CA LYS A 1 -9.19 1.85 -33.45
C LYS A 1 -10.69 2.08 -33.42
N GLU A 2 -11.53 1.05 -33.15
CA GLU A 2 -13.00 1.24 -33.09
C GLU A 2 -13.41 2.21 -31.98
N ALA A 3 -12.81 2.13 -30.79
CA ALA A 3 -13.04 3.07 -29.71
C ALA A 3 -12.58 4.49 -30.05
N GLU A 4 -11.41 4.61 -30.62
CA GLU A 4 -10.85 5.88 -31.09
C GLU A 4 -11.74 6.51 -32.18
N ASP A 5 -12.17 5.70 -33.16
CA ASP A 5 -13.10 6.12 -34.22
C ASP A 5 -14.47 6.55 -33.65
N ALA A 6 -14.89 5.97 -32.52
CA ALA A 6 -16.09 6.33 -31.77
C ALA A 6 -15.90 7.52 -30.82
N GLY A 7 -14.67 8.00 -30.63
CA GLY A 7 -14.35 9.06 -29.69
C GLY A 7 -14.38 8.64 -28.22
N VAL A 8 -14.26 7.33 -27.96
CA VAL A 8 -14.24 6.75 -26.61
C VAL A 8 -12.78 6.47 -26.21
N GLN A 9 -12.36 6.94 -25.06
CA GLN A 9 -11.04 6.66 -24.50
C GLN A 9 -10.96 5.18 -24.07
N LEU A 10 -9.80 4.53 -24.21
CA LEU A 10 -9.67 3.14 -23.79
C LEU A 10 -9.71 3.01 -22.27
N CYS A 11 -8.89 3.78 -21.58
CA CYS A 11 -8.79 3.75 -20.12
C CYS A 11 -8.41 5.12 -19.58
N LEU A 12 -8.87 5.44 -18.37
CA LEU A 12 -8.38 6.55 -17.56
C LEU A 12 -7.64 5.94 -16.35
N PRO A 13 -6.30 5.78 -16.41
CA PRO A 13 -5.56 5.16 -15.33
C PRO A 13 -5.44 6.09 -14.12
N GLN A 14 -5.38 5.50 -12.93
CA GLN A 14 -5.11 6.24 -11.70
C GLN A 14 -3.66 6.72 -11.67
N ILE A 15 -3.45 8.01 -11.40
CA ILE A 15 -2.12 8.62 -11.34
C ILE A 15 -1.87 9.41 -10.05
N GLN A 16 -2.74 9.25 -9.06
CA GLN A 16 -2.69 10.02 -7.82
C GLN A 16 -1.49 9.63 -6.95
N TYR A 17 -1.10 8.34 -6.93
CA TYR A 17 -0.05 7.84 -6.05
C TYR A 17 1.00 7.03 -6.80
N PRO A 18 2.29 7.14 -6.41
CA PRO A 18 3.37 6.33 -7.00
C PRO A 18 3.09 4.82 -6.99
N GLY A 19 2.40 4.33 -5.96
CA GLY A 19 2.03 2.94 -5.86
C GLY A 19 1.25 2.41 -7.05
N TYR A 20 0.40 3.21 -7.67
CA TYR A 20 -0.31 2.81 -8.90
C TYR A 20 0.64 2.64 -10.07
N GLY A 21 1.58 3.58 -10.27
CA GLY A 21 2.58 3.45 -11.33
C GLY A 21 3.38 2.16 -11.19
N PHE A 22 3.85 1.86 -9.99
CA PHE A 22 4.58 0.62 -9.73
C PHE A 22 3.70 -0.63 -9.89
N GLN A 23 2.44 -0.56 -9.49
CA GLN A 23 1.48 -1.64 -9.65
C GLN A 23 1.21 -1.96 -11.13
N TYR A 24 1.04 -0.96 -11.99
CA TYR A 24 0.88 -1.18 -13.43
C TYR A 24 2.09 -1.88 -14.02
N LEU A 25 3.29 -1.42 -13.69
CA LEU A 25 4.52 -2.06 -14.12
C LEU A 25 4.56 -3.54 -13.73
N CYS A 26 4.36 -3.83 -12.44
CA CYS A 26 4.40 -5.20 -11.94
C CYS A 26 3.31 -6.08 -12.54
N ASN A 27 2.07 -5.60 -12.61
CA ASN A 27 0.96 -6.40 -13.11
C ASN A 27 1.08 -6.72 -14.61
N ILE A 28 1.59 -5.79 -15.40
CA ILE A 28 1.83 -6.03 -16.82
C ILE A 28 3.01 -7.00 -17.00
N ALA A 29 4.10 -6.82 -16.26
CA ALA A 29 5.24 -7.73 -16.29
C ALA A 29 4.90 -9.14 -15.77
N ASP A 30 3.90 -9.28 -14.88
CA ASP A 30 3.39 -10.57 -14.40
C ASP A 30 2.76 -11.40 -15.53
N THR A 31 2.20 -10.77 -16.55
CA THR A 31 1.57 -11.50 -17.65
C THR A 31 2.56 -12.29 -18.51
N GLY A 32 3.83 -11.95 -18.45
CA GLY A 32 4.91 -12.61 -19.19
C GLY A 32 5.96 -13.22 -18.28
N PHE A 33 6.76 -12.37 -17.69
CA PHE A 33 8.00 -12.78 -17.05
C PHE A 33 7.87 -12.99 -15.53
N LEU A 34 7.38 -12.00 -14.78
CA LEU A 34 7.49 -12.01 -13.31
C LEU A 34 6.71 -13.14 -12.63
N SER A 35 5.64 -13.65 -13.22
CA SER A 35 4.89 -14.81 -12.72
C SER A 35 5.55 -16.15 -13.02
N SER A 36 6.47 -16.21 -13.97
CA SER A 36 7.21 -17.41 -14.34
C SER A 36 8.18 -17.86 -13.23
N LEU A 37 8.67 -19.10 -13.31
CA LEU A 37 9.71 -19.58 -12.39
C LEU A 37 11.01 -18.77 -12.52
N ASP A 38 11.39 -18.43 -13.73
CA ASP A 38 12.58 -17.62 -14.01
C ASP A 38 12.41 -16.20 -13.50
N GLY A 39 11.24 -15.59 -13.66
CA GLY A 39 10.94 -14.27 -13.12
C GLY A 39 10.93 -14.23 -11.59
N ARG A 40 10.42 -15.27 -10.93
CA ARG A 40 10.47 -15.40 -9.46
C ARG A 40 11.90 -15.56 -8.96
N GLN A 41 12.74 -16.30 -9.68
CA GLN A 41 14.16 -16.41 -9.34
C GLN A 41 14.89 -15.09 -9.63
N TRP A 42 14.63 -14.49 -10.79
CA TRP A 42 15.17 -13.18 -11.14
C TRP A 42 14.87 -12.12 -10.07
N ARG A 43 13.65 -12.05 -9.56
CA ARG A 43 13.28 -11.11 -8.50
C ARG A 43 14.15 -11.26 -7.25
N LYS A 44 14.44 -12.49 -6.82
CA LYS A 44 15.35 -12.74 -5.70
C LYS A 44 16.77 -12.28 -6.00
N ASP A 45 17.21 -12.53 -7.22
CA ASP A 45 18.55 -12.19 -7.66
C ASP A 45 18.70 -10.67 -7.85
N TYR A 46 17.66 -10.00 -8.36
CA TYR A 46 17.57 -8.55 -8.44
C TYR A 46 17.63 -7.91 -7.04
N LEU A 47 16.80 -8.34 -6.10
CA LEU A 47 16.77 -7.81 -4.72
C LEU A 47 18.08 -8.09 -3.95
N SER A 48 18.88 -9.03 -4.40
CA SER A 48 20.21 -9.35 -3.84
C SER A 48 21.39 -8.77 -4.65
N GLY A 49 21.14 -8.02 -5.71
CA GLY A 49 22.14 -7.41 -6.58
C GLY A 49 22.86 -8.36 -7.51
N LYS A 50 22.29 -9.54 -7.76
CA LYS A 50 22.89 -10.56 -8.66
C LYS A 50 22.36 -10.52 -10.08
N ALA A 51 21.24 -9.85 -10.30
CA ALA A 51 20.64 -9.61 -11.59
C ALA A 51 20.24 -8.15 -11.71
N ASN A 52 20.18 -7.62 -12.92
CA ASN A 52 19.70 -6.27 -13.20
C ASN A 52 18.56 -6.33 -14.21
N VAL A 53 17.97 -5.19 -14.55
CA VAL A 53 16.84 -5.10 -15.49
C VAL A 53 17.33 -5.16 -16.92
N SER A 54 18.35 -4.33 -17.27
CA SER A 54 18.80 -4.14 -18.64
C SER A 54 19.47 -5.36 -19.27
N ASP A 55 20.09 -6.25 -18.45
CA ASP A 55 20.68 -7.49 -18.93
C ASP A 55 19.71 -8.68 -18.91
N THR A 56 18.44 -8.45 -18.54
CA THR A 56 17.44 -9.52 -18.40
C THR A 56 16.40 -9.41 -19.52
N GLU A 57 16.49 -10.31 -20.51
CA GLU A 57 15.59 -10.34 -21.68
C GLU A 57 14.12 -10.27 -21.27
N GLY A 58 13.64 -11.12 -20.36
CA GLY A 58 12.25 -11.13 -19.95
C GLY A 58 11.76 -9.86 -19.27
N MET A 59 12.64 -9.11 -18.59
CA MET A 59 12.29 -7.78 -18.07
C MET A 59 12.23 -6.73 -19.17
N MET A 60 13.19 -6.77 -20.10
CA MET A 60 13.18 -5.84 -21.24
C MET A 60 11.97 -6.07 -22.15
N ASP A 61 11.60 -7.32 -22.43
CA ASP A 61 10.36 -7.66 -23.13
C ASP A 61 9.13 -7.13 -22.40
N SER A 62 9.12 -7.19 -21.06
CA SER A 62 8.06 -6.60 -20.24
C SER A 62 7.99 -5.08 -20.38
N MET A 63 9.15 -4.39 -20.44
CA MET A 63 9.19 -2.94 -20.67
C MET A 63 8.68 -2.56 -22.08
N GLU A 64 9.04 -3.32 -23.10
CA GLU A 64 8.49 -3.15 -24.45
C GLU A 64 6.97 -3.36 -24.49
N TYR A 65 6.47 -4.33 -23.71
CA TYR A 65 5.04 -4.58 -23.62
C TYR A 65 4.30 -3.46 -22.86
N ILE A 66 4.88 -2.90 -21.82
CA ILE A 66 4.36 -1.69 -21.14
C ILE A 66 4.27 -0.51 -22.11
N GLN A 67 5.30 -0.34 -22.97
CA GLN A 67 5.25 0.69 -24.03
C GLN A 67 4.06 0.46 -24.97
N LYS A 68 3.79 -0.78 -25.38
CA LYS A 68 2.62 -1.09 -26.21
C LYS A 68 1.30 -0.77 -25.53
N TRP A 69 1.18 -1.02 -24.22
CA TRP A 69 -0.01 -0.63 -23.44
C TRP A 69 -0.23 0.90 -23.45
N LYS A 70 0.86 1.66 -23.34
CA LYS A 70 0.80 3.12 -23.44
C LYS A 70 0.41 3.58 -24.84
N ASP A 71 1.05 3.05 -25.87
CA ASP A 71 0.78 3.39 -27.27
C ASP A 71 -0.67 3.08 -27.69
N LEU A 72 -1.28 2.08 -27.06
CA LEU A 72 -2.70 1.76 -27.24
C LEU A 72 -3.64 2.68 -26.45
N GLY A 73 -3.14 3.52 -25.54
CA GLY A 73 -3.95 4.41 -24.70
C GLY A 73 -4.46 3.78 -23.41
N MET A 74 -3.97 2.59 -23.02
CA MET A 74 -4.34 1.94 -21.74
C MET A 74 -3.65 2.59 -20.54
N LEU A 75 -2.49 3.20 -20.76
CA LEU A 75 -1.67 3.88 -19.74
C LEU A 75 -1.47 5.36 -20.07
N ASP A 76 -2.45 5.98 -20.69
CA ASP A 76 -2.40 7.42 -20.97
C ASP A 76 -2.71 8.24 -19.73
N GLY A 77 -1.67 8.76 -19.10
CA GLY A 77 -1.73 9.65 -17.94
C GLY A 77 -1.50 11.12 -18.29
N SER A 78 -1.68 11.53 -19.54
CA SER A 78 -1.40 12.89 -20.01
C SER A 78 -2.28 13.97 -19.37
N ASN A 79 -3.40 13.59 -18.75
CA ASN A 79 -4.18 14.50 -17.92
C ASN A 79 -3.36 14.94 -16.70
N SER A 80 -3.20 16.26 -16.52
CA SER A 80 -2.36 16.84 -15.47
C SER A 80 -3.01 16.83 -14.08
N ASP A 81 -4.31 16.59 -14.01
CA ASP A 81 -5.03 16.55 -12.73
C ASP A 81 -4.84 15.20 -12.04
N PRO A 82 -4.76 15.17 -10.70
CA PRO A 82 -4.73 13.92 -9.96
C PRO A 82 -5.98 13.09 -10.25
N ILE A 83 -5.78 11.90 -10.80
CA ILE A 83 -6.86 10.97 -11.12
C ILE A 83 -6.85 9.88 -10.05
N ASP A 84 -7.94 9.77 -9.30
CA ASP A 84 -8.15 8.80 -8.24
C ASP A 84 -9.22 7.74 -8.60
N ASP A 85 -9.46 6.81 -7.69
CA ASP A 85 -10.46 5.75 -7.84
C ASP A 85 -11.85 6.30 -8.19
N ALA A 86 -12.26 7.39 -7.56
CA ALA A 86 -13.60 7.94 -7.74
C ALA A 86 -13.76 8.55 -9.14
N VAL A 87 -12.75 9.25 -9.62
CA VAL A 87 -12.74 9.85 -10.97
C VAL A 87 -12.72 8.76 -12.03
N THR A 88 -11.85 7.76 -11.91
CA THR A 88 -11.74 6.64 -12.86
C THR A 88 -13.04 5.84 -12.92
N LYS A 89 -13.64 5.54 -11.77
CA LYS A 89 -14.91 4.83 -11.67
C LYS A 89 -16.07 5.61 -12.28
N ASP A 90 -16.17 6.90 -11.96
CA ASP A 90 -17.23 7.77 -12.48
C ASP A 90 -17.17 7.90 -14.00
N ASP A 91 -15.96 8.00 -14.54
CA ASP A 91 -15.72 8.08 -15.98
C ASP A 91 -16.09 6.78 -16.71
N PHE A 92 -15.73 5.64 -16.11
CA PHE A 92 -16.10 4.31 -16.62
C PHE A 92 -17.63 4.08 -16.59
N ILE A 93 -18.29 4.38 -15.47
CA ILE A 93 -19.74 4.22 -15.33
C ILE A 93 -20.51 5.11 -16.33
N LYS A 94 -19.98 6.28 -16.65
CA LYS A 94 -20.55 7.17 -17.66
C LYS A 94 -20.33 6.72 -19.12
N GLY A 95 -19.55 5.67 -19.31
CA GLY A 95 -19.22 5.15 -20.65
C GLY A 95 -18.23 6.00 -21.42
N ASN A 96 -17.46 6.86 -20.75
CA ASN A 96 -16.41 7.68 -21.38
C ASN A 96 -15.15 6.86 -21.64
N THR A 97 -14.94 5.77 -20.89
CA THR A 97 -13.86 4.80 -21.09
C THR A 97 -14.39 3.38 -21.27
N LEU A 98 -13.66 2.54 -22.02
CA LEU A 98 -14.02 1.14 -22.24
C LEU A 98 -13.56 0.23 -21.08
N PHE A 99 -12.44 0.57 -20.48
CA PHE A 99 -11.81 -0.24 -19.43
C PHE A 99 -11.54 0.60 -18.21
N MET A 100 -11.60 -0.04 -17.06
CA MET A 100 -11.15 0.49 -15.79
C MET A 100 -10.07 -0.44 -15.21
N LEU A 101 -8.88 0.10 -14.97
CA LEU A 101 -7.84 -0.60 -14.23
C LEU A 101 -8.12 -0.43 -12.74
N GLY A 102 -8.51 -1.49 -12.07
CA GLY A 102 -8.93 -1.42 -10.67
C GLY A 102 -9.10 -2.80 -10.04
N SER A 103 -9.70 -2.82 -8.87
CA SER A 103 -10.06 -4.05 -8.18
C SER A 103 -11.46 -4.52 -8.59
N GLN A 104 -11.72 -5.81 -8.40
CA GLN A 104 -13.04 -6.42 -8.62
C GLN A 104 -14.18 -5.77 -7.80
N ASN A 105 -13.84 -5.02 -6.74
CA ASN A 105 -14.81 -4.27 -5.93
C ASN A 105 -14.99 -2.81 -6.43
N GLY A 106 -14.40 -2.46 -7.55
CA GLY A 106 -14.46 -1.10 -8.08
C GLY A 106 -15.88 -0.66 -8.41
N ILE A 107 -16.69 -1.55 -8.99
CA ILE A 107 -18.11 -1.34 -9.28
C ILE A 107 -18.95 -2.15 -8.31
N THR A 108 -19.93 -1.54 -7.68
CA THR A 108 -20.80 -2.17 -6.68
C THR A 108 -22.27 -1.99 -7.05
N ASP A 109 -23.15 -2.78 -6.44
CA ASP A 109 -24.62 -2.71 -6.64
C ASP A 109 -25.21 -1.33 -6.27
N SER A 110 -24.48 -0.51 -5.51
CA SER A 110 -24.89 0.85 -5.16
C SER A 110 -24.60 1.88 -6.26
N ASP A 111 -23.86 1.50 -7.29
CA ASP A 111 -23.52 2.38 -8.39
C ASP A 111 -24.74 2.50 -9.34
N ALA A 112 -25.10 3.73 -9.68
CA ALA A 112 -26.29 4.03 -10.48
C ALA A 112 -26.01 3.76 -11.97
N THR A 113 -25.95 2.49 -12.35
CA THR A 113 -25.77 2.08 -13.74
C THR A 113 -26.71 0.93 -14.07
N THR A 114 -27.12 0.85 -15.34
CA THR A 114 -27.87 -0.27 -15.92
C THR A 114 -27.00 -1.12 -16.82
N ASP A 115 -25.74 -0.79 -16.97
CA ASP A 115 -24.80 -1.48 -17.83
C ASP A 115 -24.30 -2.77 -17.18
N GLU A 116 -24.03 -3.77 -17.96
CA GLU A 116 -23.40 -5.01 -17.54
C GLU A 116 -21.88 -4.87 -17.71
N PHE A 117 -21.14 -5.16 -16.63
CA PHE A 117 -19.67 -5.12 -16.62
C PHE A 117 -19.11 -6.52 -16.50
N GLY A 118 -18.07 -6.79 -17.29
CA GLY A 118 -17.28 -8.02 -17.18
C GLY A 118 -15.95 -7.77 -16.46
N LEU A 119 -15.45 -8.82 -15.85
CA LEU A 119 -14.07 -8.84 -15.32
C LEU A 119 -13.16 -9.52 -16.34
N MET A 120 -11.96 -8.99 -16.49
CA MET A 120 -10.94 -9.62 -17.32
C MET A 120 -9.58 -9.61 -16.60
N PRO A 121 -8.75 -10.62 -16.84
CA PRO A 121 -7.39 -10.64 -16.30
C PRO A 121 -6.50 -9.61 -17.01
N TYR A 122 -5.32 -9.38 -16.47
CA TYR A 122 -4.25 -8.79 -17.25
C TYR A 122 -3.87 -9.75 -18.39
N LEU A 123 -3.76 -9.21 -19.60
CA LEU A 123 -3.54 -10.00 -20.81
C LEU A 123 -2.05 -10.02 -21.15
N SER A 124 -1.52 -11.18 -21.50
CA SER A 124 -0.22 -11.29 -22.16
C SER A 124 -0.31 -10.82 -23.61
N GLU A 125 0.81 -10.47 -24.21
CA GLU A 125 0.86 -9.94 -25.58
C GLU A 125 0.25 -10.91 -26.63
N ASP A 126 0.50 -12.19 -26.44
CA ASP A 126 0.02 -13.28 -27.32
C ASP A 126 -1.25 -13.97 -26.80
N GLY A 127 -1.77 -13.53 -25.65
CA GLY A 127 -2.93 -14.13 -25.00
C GLY A 127 -2.69 -15.51 -24.35
N SER A 128 -1.43 -16.00 -24.31
CA SER A 128 -1.11 -17.33 -23.80
C SER A 128 -1.03 -17.40 -22.27
N GLN A 129 -0.73 -16.27 -21.62
CA GLN A 129 -0.54 -16.15 -20.17
C GLN A 129 -1.35 -15.01 -19.58
N ASN A 130 -2.67 -15.11 -19.73
CA ASN A 130 -3.55 -14.14 -19.10
C ASN A 130 -3.66 -14.49 -17.61
N VAL A 131 -3.27 -13.56 -16.73
CA VAL A 131 -3.22 -13.82 -15.29
C VAL A 131 -4.18 -12.91 -14.52
N TYR A 132 -4.89 -13.51 -13.57
CA TYR A 132 -5.68 -12.77 -12.62
C TYR A 132 -4.80 -12.48 -11.38
N ILE A 133 -4.62 -11.20 -11.08
CA ILE A 133 -3.74 -10.78 -9.97
C ILE A 133 -4.51 -10.90 -8.67
N LEU A 134 -3.96 -11.66 -7.73
CA LEU A 134 -4.52 -11.82 -6.39
C LEU A 134 -3.67 -11.12 -5.34
N SER A 135 -4.32 -10.45 -4.41
CA SER A 135 -3.68 -9.91 -3.22
C SER A 135 -4.26 -10.53 -1.94
N VAL A 136 -3.43 -10.64 -0.92
CA VAL A 136 -3.91 -11.01 0.42
C VAL A 136 -4.50 -9.75 1.06
N GLY A 137 -5.82 -9.70 1.13
CA GLY A 137 -6.53 -8.52 1.60
C GLY A 137 -6.43 -8.27 3.10
N ARG A 138 -6.19 -9.30 3.92
CA ARG A 138 -6.14 -9.19 5.39
C ARG A 138 -5.28 -10.27 6.01
N TYR A 139 -4.59 -9.88 7.10
CA TYR A 139 -3.85 -10.79 7.98
C TYR A 139 -4.44 -10.71 9.38
N TYR A 140 -4.51 -11.84 10.08
CA TYR A 140 -4.88 -11.90 11.47
C TYR A 140 -3.67 -12.34 12.29
N GLY A 141 -3.39 -11.62 13.36
CA GLY A 141 -2.30 -11.94 14.27
C GLY A 141 -2.74 -11.85 15.74
N LEU A 142 -2.09 -12.60 16.58
CA LEU A 142 -2.26 -12.51 18.02
C LEU A 142 -1.25 -11.54 18.62
N ASN A 143 -1.70 -10.72 19.57
CA ASN A 143 -0.80 -9.82 20.26
C ASN A 143 0.13 -10.62 21.17
N LYS A 144 1.45 -10.37 21.10
CA LYS A 144 2.46 -11.07 21.92
C LYS A 144 2.20 -10.97 23.42
N LYS A 145 1.58 -9.90 23.92
CA LYS A 145 1.22 -9.76 25.34
C LYS A 145 0.27 -10.84 25.87
N LEU A 146 -0.40 -11.57 24.97
CA LEU A 146 -1.24 -12.71 25.38
C LEU A 146 -0.41 -13.88 25.97
N GLU A 147 0.90 -13.92 25.72
CA GLU A 147 1.80 -14.91 26.35
C GLU A 147 1.82 -14.79 27.88
N ASP A 148 1.53 -13.60 28.42
CA ASP A 148 1.51 -13.31 29.85
C ASP A 148 0.17 -13.69 30.55
N ASP A 149 -0.87 -14.07 29.77
CA ASP A 149 -2.20 -14.41 30.24
C ASP A 149 -2.72 -15.66 29.51
N SER A 150 -2.46 -16.81 30.09
CA SER A 150 -2.78 -18.09 29.46
C SER A 150 -4.26 -18.28 29.15
N GLN A 151 -5.17 -17.72 29.96
CA GLN A 151 -6.60 -17.82 29.70
C GLN A 151 -7.02 -16.96 28.50
N LYS A 152 -6.52 -15.72 28.41
CA LYS A 152 -6.78 -14.87 27.26
C LYS A 152 -6.15 -15.42 25.97
N LEU A 153 -4.97 -16.02 26.07
CA LEU A 153 -4.34 -16.67 24.92
C LEU A 153 -5.19 -17.85 24.44
N GLU A 154 -5.67 -18.71 25.35
CA GLU A 154 -6.55 -19.82 24.99
C GLU A 154 -7.85 -19.34 24.32
N ASP A 155 -8.47 -18.30 24.87
CA ASP A 155 -9.70 -17.73 24.29
C ASP A 155 -9.45 -17.09 22.91
N ALA A 156 -8.33 -16.39 22.74
CA ALA A 156 -7.92 -15.81 21.46
C ALA A 156 -7.62 -16.90 20.41
N LEU A 157 -7.00 -18.01 20.81
CA LEU A 157 -6.76 -19.16 19.92
C LEU A 157 -8.07 -19.82 19.48
N LYS A 158 -9.09 -19.91 20.33
CA LYS A 158 -10.43 -20.39 19.94
C LYS A 158 -11.07 -19.48 18.86
N VAL A 159 -10.90 -18.17 19.00
CA VAL A 159 -11.36 -17.23 17.96
C VAL A 159 -10.61 -17.47 16.66
N MET A 160 -9.28 -17.64 16.69
CA MET A 160 -8.49 -17.94 15.50
C MET A 160 -8.87 -19.28 14.87
N GLU A 161 -9.22 -20.30 15.68
CA GLU A 161 -9.71 -21.58 15.18
C GLU A 161 -11.04 -21.40 14.40
N VAL A 162 -11.98 -20.63 14.92
CA VAL A 162 -13.21 -20.29 14.21
C VAL A 162 -12.93 -19.55 12.91
N LEU A 163 -12.06 -18.52 12.96
CA LEU A 163 -11.67 -17.74 11.78
C LEU A 163 -10.89 -18.55 10.74
N SER A 164 -10.32 -19.70 11.13
CA SER A 164 -9.66 -20.62 10.19
C SER A 164 -10.62 -21.53 9.43
N THR A 165 -11.93 -21.39 9.65
CA THR A 165 -12.97 -22.12 8.90
C THR A 165 -13.62 -21.23 7.84
N VAL A 166 -14.18 -21.86 6.78
CA VAL A 166 -14.93 -21.13 5.74
C VAL A 166 -16.11 -20.37 6.34
N GLU A 167 -16.87 -21.00 7.24
CA GLU A 167 -18.03 -20.39 7.88
C GLU A 167 -17.64 -19.19 8.74
N GLY A 168 -16.61 -19.34 9.58
CA GLY A 168 -16.14 -18.28 10.46
C GLY A 168 -15.57 -17.10 9.68
N THR A 169 -14.76 -17.34 8.66
CA THR A 169 -14.25 -16.28 7.80
C THR A 169 -15.36 -15.61 7.01
N SER A 170 -16.27 -16.37 6.42
CA SER A 170 -17.40 -15.83 5.64
C SER A 170 -18.29 -14.91 6.48
N SER A 171 -18.46 -15.21 7.77
CA SER A 171 -19.27 -14.38 8.69
C SER A 171 -18.74 -12.97 8.90
N LEU A 172 -17.48 -12.71 8.54
CA LEU A 172 -16.87 -11.39 8.65
C LEU A 172 -17.15 -10.47 7.46
N TYR A 173 -17.71 -11.01 6.39
CA TYR A 173 -17.94 -10.27 5.15
C TYR A 173 -19.44 -10.07 4.89
N PRO A 174 -19.87 -8.88 4.43
CA PRO A 174 -21.17 -8.72 3.81
C PRO A 174 -21.31 -9.66 2.61
N GLU A 175 -22.52 -10.12 2.31
CA GLU A 175 -22.78 -11.09 1.23
C GLU A 175 -22.21 -10.63 -0.13
N ALA A 176 -22.39 -9.35 -0.48
CA ALA A 176 -21.86 -8.78 -1.72
C ALA A 176 -20.32 -8.85 -1.79
N SER A 177 -19.65 -8.51 -0.67
CA SER A 177 -18.17 -8.58 -0.59
C SER A 177 -17.67 -10.02 -0.58
N LEU A 178 -18.46 -10.97 -0.08
CA LEU A 178 -18.08 -12.38 -0.04
C LEU A 178 -17.99 -12.97 -1.45
N LYS A 179 -18.94 -12.64 -2.33
CA LYS A 179 -18.92 -13.07 -3.74
C LYS A 179 -17.68 -12.58 -4.48
N ALA A 180 -17.23 -11.37 -4.17
CA ALA A 180 -16.04 -10.75 -4.76
C ALA A 180 -14.72 -11.24 -4.12
N SER A 181 -14.79 -12.08 -3.08
CA SER A 181 -13.60 -12.50 -2.32
C SER A 181 -13.28 -13.96 -2.60
N LEU A 182 -12.05 -14.22 -3.02
CA LEU A 182 -11.53 -15.58 -3.05
C LEU A 182 -10.99 -15.92 -1.66
N LEU A 183 -11.69 -16.80 -0.94
CA LEU A 183 -11.28 -17.19 0.40
C LEU A 183 -10.02 -18.07 0.37
N PRO A 184 -9.09 -17.95 1.34
CA PRO A 184 -7.81 -18.65 1.37
C PRO A 184 -7.96 -20.11 1.85
N PHE A 185 -8.95 -20.84 1.36
CA PHE A 185 -9.18 -22.23 1.70
C PHE A 185 -9.07 -23.12 0.47
N LYS A 186 -8.56 -24.33 0.66
CA LYS A 186 -8.29 -25.28 -0.43
C LYS A 186 -9.51 -25.56 -1.31
N ASP A 187 -10.70 -25.59 -0.72
CA ASP A 187 -11.94 -25.91 -1.39
C ASP A 187 -12.78 -24.67 -1.76
N ALA A 188 -12.25 -23.46 -1.48
CA ALA A 188 -12.88 -22.22 -1.91
C ALA A 188 -12.74 -22.04 -3.42
N LYS A 189 -13.80 -21.57 -4.04
CA LYS A 189 -13.85 -21.31 -5.47
C LYS A 189 -14.31 -19.89 -5.75
N ALA A 190 -13.88 -19.35 -6.90
CA ALA A 190 -14.44 -18.12 -7.43
C ALA A 190 -15.95 -18.31 -7.70
N ASP A 191 -16.74 -17.29 -7.34
CA ASP A 191 -18.18 -17.30 -7.57
C ASP A 191 -18.48 -17.06 -9.06
N ASP A 192 -19.10 -18.04 -9.71
CA ASP A 192 -19.39 -17.97 -11.15
C ASP A 192 -20.32 -16.81 -11.51
N THR A 193 -21.21 -16.42 -10.58
CA THR A 193 -22.14 -15.31 -10.81
C THR A 193 -21.46 -13.96 -10.73
N TYR A 194 -20.31 -13.88 -10.05
CA TYR A 194 -19.52 -12.66 -9.91
C TYR A 194 -18.38 -12.59 -10.93
N TYR A 195 -17.63 -13.69 -11.07
CA TYR A 195 -16.42 -13.72 -11.92
C TYR A 195 -16.74 -14.09 -13.37
N GLY A 196 -17.93 -14.65 -13.66
CA GLY A 196 -18.31 -15.04 -15.01
C GLY A 196 -17.29 -15.98 -15.66
N ASP A 197 -16.98 -15.71 -16.92
CA ASP A 197 -16.12 -16.57 -17.74
C ASP A 197 -14.69 -16.75 -17.21
N ILE A 198 -14.22 -15.85 -16.30
CA ILE A 198 -12.88 -16.00 -15.72
C ILE A 198 -12.83 -16.87 -14.47
N ALA A 199 -13.98 -17.26 -13.90
CA ALA A 199 -14.04 -18.11 -12.71
C ALA A 199 -13.30 -19.43 -12.90
N ASP A 200 -13.47 -20.08 -14.05
CA ASP A 200 -12.80 -21.34 -14.38
C ASP A 200 -11.27 -21.19 -14.41
N ALA A 201 -10.77 -20.10 -14.98
CA ALA A 201 -9.33 -19.81 -15.03
C ALA A 201 -8.76 -19.58 -13.63
N ILE A 202 -9.46 -18.83 -12.77
CA ILE A 202 -9.07 -18.60 -11.37
C ILE A 202 -9.08 -19.94 -10.60
N ASN A 203 -10.13 -20.73 -10.75
CA ASN A 203 -10.26 -22.03 -10.07
C ASN A 203 -9.24 -23.06 -10.56
N ALA A 204 -8.73 -22.94 -11.79
CA ALA A 204 -7.64 -23.73 -12.32
C ALA A 204 -6.26 -23.25 -11.83
N GLY A 205 -6.19 -22.14 -11.09
CA GLY A 205 -4.94 -21.59 -10.56
C GLY A 205 -4.21 -20.67 -11.53
N ASN A 206 -4.87 -20.18 -12.58
CA ASN A 206 -4.29 -19.22 -13.51
C ASN A 206 -4.26 -17.81 -12.89
N THR A 207 -3.53 -17.69 -11.79
CA THR A 207 -3.44 -16.48 -10.96
C THR A 207 -1.99 -16.16 -10.65
N ALA A 208 -1.69 -14.88 -10.48
CA ALA A 208 -0.40 -14.40 -9.98
C ALA A 208 -0.59 -13.59 -8.69
N PRO A 209 0.36 -13.66 -7.75
CA PRO A 209 0.29 -12.81 -6.57
C PRO A 209 0.61 -11.36 -6.94
N LEU A 210 0.00 -10.42 -6.23
CA LEU A 210 0.42 -9.04 -6.27
C LEU A 210 1.83 -8.92 -5.69
N ILE A 211 2.83 -8.58 -6.50
CA ILE A 211 4.24 -8.83 -6.20
C ILE A 211 5.03 -7.62 -5.70
N TYR A 212 4.43 -6.50 -5.43
CA TYR A 212 5.19 -5.35 -4.94
C TYR A 212 5.59 -5.43 -3.45
N SER A 213 5.13 -6.41 -2.70
CA SER A 213 5.62 -6.67 -1.34
C SER A 213 7.11 -7.03 -1.36
N GLY A 214 7.89 -6.37 -0.52
CA GLY A 214 9.34 -6.53 -0.46
C GLY A 214 10.11 -5.66 -1.46
N TRP A 215 9.44 -4.73 -2.13
CA TRP A 215 10.02 -3.74 -3.02
C TRP A 215 9.74 -2.31 -2.52
N GLU A 216 9.65 -2.12 -1.22
CA GLU A 216 9.12 -0.90 -0.60
C GLU A 216 9.82 0.37 -1.08
N ASN A 217 11.16 0.35 -1.19
CA ASN A 217 11.93 1.50 -1.70
C ASN A 217 11.66 1.75 -3.18
N THR A 218 11.56 0.70 -3.97
CA THR A 218 11.29 0.74 -5.41
C THR A 218 9.87 1.23 -5.70
N LEU A 219 8.91 0.92 -4.83
CA LEU A 219 7.51 1.29 -5.01
C LEU A 219 7.32 2.81 -5.17
N VAL A 220 8.02 3.63 -4.40
CA VAL A 220 7.87 5.08 -4.45
C VAL A 220 8.65 5.69 -5.61
N THR A 221 9.92 5.35 -5.75
CA THR A 221 10.84 5.96 -6.72
C THR A 221 10.54 5.51 -8.14
N THR A 222 10.54 4.21 -8.39
CA THR A 222 10.15 3.66 -9.70
C THR A 222 8.68 3.94 -10.02
N GLY A 223 7.79 3.86 -9.02
CA GLY A 223 6.37 4.19 -9.22
C GLY A 223 6.17 5.64 -9.67
N THR A 224 6.90 6.60 -9.08
CA THR A 224 6.89 7.99 -9.52
C THR A 224 7.41 8.12 -10.96
N LYS A 225 8.50 7.44 -11.28
CA LYS A 225 9.07 7.45 -12.63
C LYS A 225 8.11 6.85 -13.66
N MET A 226 7.39 5.79 -13.28
CA MET A 226 6.35 5.20 -14.11
C MET A 226 5.18 6.17 -14.36
N LEU A 227 4.72 6.92 -13.34
CA LEU A 227 3.71 7.96 -13.53
C LEU A 227 4.22 9.09 -14.42
N GLU A 228 5.47 9.51 -14.29
CA GLU A 228 6.11 10.48 -15.20
C GLU A 228 6.13 9.98 -16.64
N TYR A 229 6.44 8.69 -16.82
CA TYR A 229 6.40 8.03 -18.12
C TYR A 229 4.98 8.03 -18.71
N MET A 230 3.97 7.69 -17.95
CA MET A 230 2.57 7.71 -18.36
C MET A 230 2.11 9.13 -18.76
N GLN A 231 2.70 10.15 -18.16
CA GLN A 231 2.42 11.58 -18.41
C GLN A 231 3.31 12.22 -19.48
N ASP A 232 4.07 11.46 -20.25
CA ASP A 232 5.02 11.94 -21.27
C ASP A 232 6.15 12.83 -20.72
N LYS A 233 6.47 12.69 -19.42
CA LYS A 233 7.54 13.43 -18.73
C LYS A 233 8.85 12.64 -18.61
N ALA A 234 8.80 11.34 -18.90
CA ALA A 234 9.93 10.42 -18.87
C ALA A 234 9.79 9.40 -20.00
N THR A 235 10.87 8.66 -20.30
CA THR A 235 10.89 7.54 -21.24
C THR A 235 10.83 6.21 -20.51
N ILE A 236 10.61 5.10 -21.25
CA ILE A 236 10.65 3.77 -20.64
C ILE A 236 12.07 3.40 -20.18
N GLU A 237 13.10 3.90 -20.85
CA GLU A 237 14.50 3.77 -20.45
C GLU A 237 14.78 4.49 -19.12
N ASP A 238 14.13 5.62 -18.85
CA ASP A 238 14.20 6.29 -17.54
C ASP A 238 13.58 5.44 -16.43
N VAL A 239 12.51 4.67 -16.73
CA VAL A 239 11.93 3.71 -15.78
C VAL A 239 12.89 2.55 -15.51
N VAL A 240 13.51 1.99 -16.55
CA VAL A 240 14.54 0.94 -16.41
C VAL A 240 15.70 1.44 -15.57
N LYS A 241 16.21 2.65 -15.89
CA LYS A 241 17.31 3.24 -15.12
C LYS A 241 16.91 3.45 -13.65
N GLN A 242 15.69 3.89 -13.37
CA GLN A 242 15.23 4.07 -11.99
C GLN A 242 15.18 2.74 -11.22
N LEU A 243 14.74 1.65 -11.86
CA LEU A 243 14.79 0.33 -11.25
C LEU A 243 16.23 -0.08 -10.90
N GLU A 244 17.20 0.21 -11.74
CA GLU A 244 18.62 -0.10 -11.47
C GLU A 244 19.19 0.77 -10.35
N ASP A 245 18.89 2.07 -10.34
CA ASP A 245 19.27 2.99 -9.26
C ASP A 245 18.64 2.53 -7.91
N ASP A 246 17.38 2.07 -7.92
CA ASP A 246 16.70 1.54 -6.74
C ASP A 246 17.32 0.24 -6.25
N GLN A 247 17.69 -0.67 -7.16
CA GLN A 247 18.41 -1.88 -6.81
C GLN A 247 19.75 -1.58 -6.12
N GLU A 248 20.53 -0.66 -6.68
CA GLU A 248 21.79 -0.26 -6.07
C GLU A 248 21.57 0.27 -4.66
N SER A 249 20.52 1.06 -4.46
CA SER A 249 20.10 1.55 -3.16
C SER A 249 19.75 0.41 -2.19
N VAL A 250 18.95 -0.57 -2.61
CA VAL A 250 18.55 -1.72 -1.77
C VAL A 250 19.75 -2.61 -1.41
N VAL A 251 20.64 -2.87 -2.36
CA VAL A 251 21.81 -3.75 -2.17
C VAL A 251 22.86 -3.09 -1.29
N ASN A 252 23.07 -1.79 -1.45
CA ASN A 252 24.08 -1.05 -0.72
C ASN A 252 23.58 -0.51 0.64
N ASN A 253 22.29 -0.34 0.79
CA ASN A 253 21.67 0.03 2.06
C ASN A 253 21.39 -1.22 2.91
N LYS A 254 22.44 -1.74 3.56
CA LYS A 254 22.19 -2.28 4.90
C LYS A 254 21.66 -1.08 5.69
N PRO A 255 20.50 -1.22 6.39
CA PRO A 255 19.98 -0.10 7.18
C PRO A 255 21.11 0.40 8.07
N GLU A 256 21.48 1.66 7.87
CA GLU A 256 22.55 2.28 8.63
C GLU A 256 22.14 2.23 10.10
N VAL A 257 22.98 1.61 10.93
CA VAL A 257 22.78 1.64 12.37
C VAL A 257 23.11 3.04 12.85
N ILE A 258 22.09 3.81 13.17
CA ILE A 258 22.23 5.19 13.64
C ILE A 258 22.78 5.21 15.07
N THR A 259 22.26 4.30 15.89
CA THR A 259 22.64 4.18 17.32
C THR A 259 22.20 2.80 17.85
N THR A 260 22.55 2.54 19.09
CA THR A 260 22.15 1.32 19.80
C THR A 260 21.53 1.70 21.15
N THR A 261 20.43 1.07 21.52
CA THR A 261 19.87 1.20 22.86
C THR A 261 19.93 -0.12 23.61
N THR A 262 20.25 -0.07 24.90
CA THR A 262 20.29 -1.24 25.78
C THR A 262 18.94 -1.53 26.45
N GLU A 263 18.02 -0.58 26.38
CA GLU A 263 16.71 -0.67 27.03
C GLU A 263 15.60 -0.34 26.03
N VAL A 264 14.41 -0.85 26.32
CA VAL A 264 13.19 -0.50 25.56
C VAL A 264 12.80 0.94 25.90
N ILE A 265 12.73 1.79 24.89
CA ILE A 265 12.24 3.17 25.04
C ILE A 265 10.71 3.13 24.85
N SER A 266 9.96 3.58 25.86
CA SER A 266 8.50 3.61 25.78
C SER A 266 8.01 4.51 24.65
N GLN A 267 6.78 4.27 24.15
CA GLN A 267 6.16 5.11 23.12
C GLN A 267 6.11 6.60 23.54
N GLU A 268 5.81 6.88 24.81
CA GLU A 268 5.81 8.24 25.34
C GLU A 268 7.20 8.89 25.30
N ASN A 269 8.24 8.15 25.67
CA ASN A 269 9.62 8.65 25.61
C ASN A 269 10.11 8.79 24.16
N CYS A 270 9.67 7.93 23.26
CA CYS A 270 9.89 8.15 21.82
C CYS A 270 9.23 9.45 21.35
N ALA A 271 8.00 9.75 21.79
CA ALA A 271 7.34 11.00 21.45
C ALA A 271 8.05 12.24 22.03
N LYS A 272 8.60 12.13 23.23
CA LYS A 272 9.42 13.20 23.81
C LYS A 272 10.69 13.46 22.97
N LEU A 273 11.38 12.40 22.56
CA LEU A 273 12.54 12.49 21.68
C LEU A 273 12.21 13.18 20.36
N VAL A 274 11.13 12.75 19.72
CA VAL A 274 10.64 13.34 18.47
C VAL A 274 10.25 14.80 18.65
N GLY A 275 9.51 15.11 19.70
CA GLY A 275 9.10 16.48 20.00
C GLY A 275 10.29 17.41 20.22
N ARG A 276 11.34 16.94 20.88
CA ARG A 276 12.59 17.69 21.00
C ARG A 276 13.19 17.99 19.63
N CYS A 277 13.32 16.96 18.78
CA CYS A 277 13.87 17.15 17.44
C CYS A 277 13.03 18.15 16.62
N PHE A 278 11.71 18.13 16.75
CA PHE A 278 10.83 19.08 16.06
C PHE A 278 11.00 20.50 16.59
N ALA A 279 11.04 20.69 17.90
CA ALA A 279 11.25 21.99 18.50
C ALA A 279 12.62 22.58 18.13
N GLU A 280 13.67 21.79 18.20
CA GLU A 280 15.02 22.20 17.80
C GLU A 280 15.09 22.55 16.30
N ALA A 281 14.52 21.72 15.44
CA ALA A 281 14.55 21.93 13.98
C ALA A 281 13.76 23.16 13.52
N THR A 282 12.79 23.61 14.31
CA THR A 282 11.89 24.74 13.98
C THR A 282 12.15 25.98 14.82
N ASP A 283 13.11 25.95 15.75
CA ASP A 283 13.38 27.01 16.74
C ASP A 283 12.11 27.40 17.50
N SER A 284 11.34 26.36 17.91
CA SER A 284 10.08 26.52 18.64
C SER A 284 10.25 26.26 20.12
N ASP A 285 9.48 26.99 20.97
CA ASP A 285 9.53 26.84 22.43
C ASP A 285 9.01 25.47 22.90
N LEU A 286 8.09 24.88 22.16
CA LEU A 286 7.42 23.63 22.48
C LEU A 286 7.09 22.85 21.21
N ALA A 287 6.98 21.53 21.34
CA ALA A 287 6.40 20.66 20.33
C ALA A 287 5.19 19.90 20.89
N LEU A 288 4.20 19.71 20.05
CA LEU A 288 3.05 18.83 20.29
C LEU A 288 3.20 17.60 19.39
N VAL A 289 3.32 16.43 20.00
CA VAL A 289 3.50 15.16 19.28
C VAL A 289 2.34 14.25 19.58
N SER A 290 1.66 13.79 18.54
CA SER A 290 0.56 12.83 18.67
C SER A 290 1.08 11.42 18.95
N LEU A 291 0.39 10.71 19.85
CA LEU A 291 0.58 9.28 20.06
C LEU A 291 -0.45 8.50 19.26
N GLY A 292 0.00 7.50 18.51
CA GLY A 292 -0.87 6.52 17.88
C GLY A 292 -1.54 5.66 18.94
N THR A 293 -2.85 5.49 18.84
CA THR A 293 -3.62 4.67 19.76
C THR A 293 -4.53 3.71 19.04
N TRP A 294 -4.74 2.54 19.65
CA TRP A 294 -5.80 1.64 19.25
C TRP A 294 -7.13 2.16 19.82
N ILE A 295 -8.11 2.36 18.98
CA ILE A 295 -9.43 2.80 19.39
C ILE A 295 -10.42 1.66 19.29
N SER A 296 -10.97 1.29 20.45
CA SER A 296 -12.01 0.27 20.57
C SER A 296 -13.26 0.70 19.79
N GLY A 297 -13.67 -0.13 18.83
CA GLY A 297 -14.92 0.04 18.07
C GLY A 297 -14.78 0.62 16.66
N ASN A 298 -13.73 1.37 16.35
CA ASN A 298 -13.52 1.98 15.03
C ASN A 298 -12.32 1.42 14.26
N GLY A 299 -11.73 0.34 14.76
CA GLY A 299 -10.55 -0.26 14.13
C GLY A 299 -9.24 0.45 14.49
N LEU A 300 -8.24 0.16 13.71
CA LEU A 300 -6.94 0.83 13.80
C LEU A 300 -7.12 2.30 13.49
N ASN A 301 -6.77 3.11 14.44
CA ASN A 301 -6.57 4.50 14.14
C ASN A 301 -5.35 4.64 13.20
N GLN A 302 -5.41 5.59 12.30
CA GLN A 302 -4.29 5.87 11.41
C GLN A 302 -3.09 6.26 12.27
N ASN A 303 -2.08 5.41 12.30
CA ASN A 303 -0.84 5.67 13.03
C ASN A 303 0.12 6.59 12.24
N ASN A 304 -0.33 7.08 11.08
CA ASN A 304 0.44 7.99 10.26
C ASN A 304 0.58 9.35 10.95
N ASP A 305 1.75 9.95 10.85
CA ASP A 305 2.07 11.27 11.42
C ASP A 305 1.98 11.35 12.96
N CYS A 306 2.09 10.21 13.62
CA CYS A 306 2.15 10.12 15.08
C CYS A 306 3.19 9.09 15.52
N VAL A 307 3.63 9.17 16.76
CA VAL A 307 4.48 8.11 17.32
C VAL A 307 3.63 6.88 17.58
N SER A 308 3.82 5.85 16.76
CA SER A 308 2.95 4.69 16.69
C SER A 308 3.37 3.54 17.62
N MET A 309 4.66 3.47 17.97
CA MET A 309 5.19 2.36 18.74
C MET A 309 6.37 2.77 19.64
N LYS A 310 6.72 1.88 20.54
CA LYS A 310 7.95 1.92 21.34
C LYS A 310 9.15 1.51 20.48
N MET A 311 10.34 1.90 20.90
CA MET A 311 11.61 1.46 20.32
C MET A 311 12.16 0.28 21.15
N TYR A 312 12.55 -0.79 20.46
CA TYR A 312 13.09 -1.98 21.14
C TYR A 312 14.59 -1.83 21.38
N ALA A 313 15.10 -2.55 22.40
CA ALA A 313 16.54 -2.64 22.64
C ALA A 313 17.25 -3.32 21.46
N GLY A 314 18.43 -2.84 21.12
CA GLY A 314 19.25 -3.31 20.01
C GLY A 314 19.76 -2.16 19.15
N ASP A 315 20.20 -2.49 17.96
CA ASP A 315 20.59 -1.52 16.94
C ASP A 315 19.35 -0.80 16.43
N ILE A 316 19.44 0.51 16.28
CA ILE A 316 18.39 1.39 15.80
C ILE A 316 18.79 1.90 14.42
N THR A 317 17.94 1.67 13.46
CA THR A 317 18.15 2.02 12.06
C THR A 317 17.17 3.11 11.60
N VAL A 318 17.35 3.62 10.38
CA VAL A 318 16.37 4.53 9.75
C VAL A 318 15.01 3.86 9.61
N ASP A 319 14.99 2.55 9.35
CA ASP A 319 13.73 1.80 9.21
C ASP A 319 12.97 1.71 10.54
N ASP A 320 13.68 1.57 11.66
CA ASP A 320 13.06 1.60 13.00
C ASP A 320 12.45 2.97 13.30
N LEU A 321 13.14 4.05 12.91
CA LEU A 321 12.58 5.41 13.05
C LEU A 321 11.36 5.61 12.17
N SER A 322 11.39 5.12 10.94
CA SER A 322 10.27 5.18 10.01
C SER A 322 9.07 4.37 10.50
N ALA A 323 9.31 3.20 11.11
CA ALA A 323 8.26 2.40 11.73
C ALA A 323 7.69 3.07 13.00
N MET A 324 8.52 3.77 13.76
CA MET A 324 8.09 4.50 14.96
C MET A 324 7.21 5.71 14.60
N ILE A 325 7.57 6.46 13.55
CA ILE A 325 6.78 7.57 13.01
C ILE A 325 6.51 7.31 11.53
N PRO A 326 5.50 6.50 11.21
CA PRO A 326 5.14 6.30 9.81
C PRO A 326 4.59 7.61 9.23
N THR A 327 5.32 8.16 8.26
CA THR A 327 4.91 9.36 7.53
C THR A 327 4.04 8.93 6.35
N GLY A 328 2.71 8.96 6.52
CA GLY A 328 1.82 8.35 5.54
C GLY A 328 1.65 9.14 4.25
N TRP A 329 1.59 10.49 4.31
CA TRP A 329 1.08 11.26 3.16
C TRP A 329 1.81 12.59 2.99
N THR A 330 3.15 12.60 3.04
CA THR A 330 3.96 13.81 2.78
C THR A 330 3.57 15.03 3.63
N ARG A 331 3.33 14.81 4.91
CA ARG A 331 3.05 15.93 5.81
C ARG A 331 4.33 16.63 6.24
N THR A 332 4.20 17.93 6.49
CA THR A 332 5.29 18.78 6.94
C THR A 332 5.11 19.14 8.41
N ILE A 333 6.23 19.39 9.10
CA ILE A 333 6.20 20.00 10.43
C ILE A 333 5.62 21.41 10.26
N GLN A 334 4.61 21.73 11.07
CA GLN A 334 3.96 23.04 11.05
C GLN A 334 4.25 23.78 12.36
N THR A 335 4.53 25.07 12.25
CA THR A 335 4.68 25.96 13.41
C THR A 335 3.47 26.88 13.53
N VAL A 336 2.97 27.03 14.76
CA VAL A 336 1.84 27.90 15.06
C VAL A 336 2.13 28.72 16.32
N SER A 337 1.62 29.94 16.39
CA SER A 337 1.71 30.75 17.61
C SER A 337 0.46 30.55 18.44
N LEU A 338 0.62 30.06 19.66
CA LEU A 338 -0.47 29.77 20.59
C LEU A 338 -0.23 30.48 21.92
N THR A 339 -1.32 30.84 22.59
CA THR A 339 -1.27 31.29 23.97
C THR A 339 -1.13 30.10 24.93
N GLY A 340 -0.56 30.29 26.10
CA GLY A 340 -0.46 29.24 27.12
C GLY A 340 -1.81 28.63 27.51
N LYS A 341 -2.91 29.37 27.40
CA LYS A 341 -4.26 28.82 27.59
C LYS A 341 -4.62 27.85 26.48
N GLN A 342 -4.40 28.20 25.21
CA GLN A 342 -4.69 27.32 24.08
C GLN A 342 -3.86 26.04 24.12
N ILE A 343 -2.58 26.14 24.53
CA ILE A 343 -1.73 24.95 24.70
C ILE A 343 -2.30 24.01 25.77
N LYS A 344 -2.72 24.55 26.92
CA LYS A 344 -3.35 23.77 27.98
C LYS A 344 -4.66 23.12 27.54
N ASP A 345 -5.50 23.87 26.82
CA ASP A 345 -6.77 23.37 26.31
C ASP A 345 -6.54 22.22 25.32
N LEU A 346 -5.61 22.37 24.37
CA LEU A 346 -5.25 21.31 23.41
C LEU A 346 -4.70 20.05 24.10
N HIS A 347 -3.81 20.22 25.07
CA HIS A 347 -3.26 19.09 25.82
C HIS A 347 -4.36 18.34 26.57
N LYS A 348 -5.28 19.09 27.20
CA LYS A 348 -6.42 18.51 27.92
C LYS A 348 -7.37 17.80 26.96
N GLU A 349 -7.73 18.41 25.83
CA GLU A 349 -8.60 17.80 24.83
C GLU A 349 -8.00 16.50 24.29
N GLY A 350 -6.70 16.47 24.00
CA GLY A 350 -6.00 15.25 23.58
C GLY A 350 -6.10 14.14 24.63
N TYR A 351 -5.91 14.45 25.90
CA TYR A 351 -6.01 13.47 26.98
C TYR A 351 -7.44 13.00 27.25
N ASP A 352 -8.40 13.92 27.26
CA ASP A 352 -9.83 13.62 27.55
C ASP A 352 -10.45 12.82 26.38
N ALA A 353 -9.89 12.90 25.19
CA ALA A 353 -10.39 12.23 24.00
C ALA A 353 -9.83 10.81 23.80
N VAL A 354 -8.92 10.35 24.66
CA VAL A 354 -8.40 8.98 24.62
C VAL A 354 -9.55 7.97 24.73
N GLY A 355 -9.71 7.14 23.70
CA GLY A 355 -10.77 6.13 23.63
C GLY A 355 -12.09 6.61 23.06
N THR A 356 -12.24 7.90 22.68
CA THR A 356 -13.47 8.41 22.06
C THR A 356 -13.51 8.29 20.54
N GLY A 357 -12.40 7.93 19.92
CA GLY A 357 -12.28 7.76 18.47
C GLY A 357 -11.99 9.03 17.67
N ASN A 358 -11.96 10.19 18.30
CA ASN A 358 -11.92 11.47 17.58
C ASN A 358 -10.59 12.23 17.70
N ASN A 359 -9.78 11.94 18.74
CA ASN A 359 -8.52 12.66 18.96
C ASN A 359 -7.44 11.75 19.54
N TYR A 360 -6.19 12.09 19.29
CA TYR A 360 -5.02 11.41 19.83
C TYR A 360 -4.53 12.08 21.10
N PRO A 361 -4.02 11.34 22.08
CA PRO A 361 -3.27 11.97 23.15
C PRO A 361 -2.04 12.65 22.57
N TYR A 362 -1.76 13.85 23.05
CA TYR A 362 -0.56 14.60 22.71
C TYR A 362 0.43 14.55 23.84
N VAL A 363 1.69 14.40 23.50
CA VAL A 363 2.80 14.68 24.41
C VAL A 363 3.30 16.09 24.11
N LEU A 364 3.31 16.93 25.13
CA LEU A 364 3.86 18.27 25.07
C LEU A 364 5.31 18.19 25.49
N VAL A 365 6.21 18.67 24.65
CA VAL A 365 7.65 18.57 24.87
C VAL A 365 8.28 19.95 24.82
N SER A 366 9.01 20.30 25.87
CA SER A 366 9.91 21.45 25.88
C SER A 366 11.35 20.96 25.64
N PRO A 367 12.15 21.64 24.83
CA PRO A 367 13.58 21.32 24.66
C PRO A 367 14.34 21.25 25.98
N ALA A 368 13.93 22.03 27.00
CA ALA A 368 14.54 22.07 28.30
C ALA A 368 14.24 20.88 29.23
N GLU A 369 13.22 20.07 28.94
CA GLU A 369 12.81 18.95 29.79
C GLU A 369 13.59 17.64 29.57
N LEU A 370 14.52 17.62 28.65
CA LEU A 370 15.31 16.42 28.32
C LEU A 370 16.78 16.51 28.77
N GLU A 371 17.13 17.50 29.59
CA GLU A 371 18.47 17.62 30.19
C GLU A 371 18.61 16.91 31.54
N ASP A 372 17.58 16.29 32.06
CA ASP A 372 17.57 15.50 33.31
C ASP A 372 17.44 13.98 32.99
#